data_b0db3730f85052ff3251f4afd13692f3
#
_entry.id   b0db3730f85052ff3251f4afd13692f3
#
_cell.length_a   1.000
_cell.length_b   1.000
_cell.length_c   1.000
_cell.angle_alpha   90.00
_cell.angle_beta   90.00
_cell.angle_gamma   90.00
#
_symmetry.space_group_name_H-M   'P 1'
#
loop_
_entity.id
_entity.type
_entity.pdbx_description
1 polymer ?
#
loop_
_entity_poly.entity_id
_entity_poly.type
_entity_poly.pdbx_seq_one_letter_code
_entity_poly.pdbx_strand_id
1 'polypeptide(L)'
;RYYTFNREDEGEVNERMGCSAQWFKTGHKFYAVRDDSRKVEDLWLIDALAEPRPRLKTYKAELAGDKNVIQFELLIGDANTREVKKINIDRWKDQYVDILYASNDAKRLYFQRYKRTWDECEICVVDTETGEVKVLIHEVDKPYLDYQMRAIHFLNDGNEILFRSERSGWGHYYLYDKDGNL
;
A
#
# COMPACT_ATOMS: atom_id res chain seq x y z
N ARG A 1 18.61 -0.56 -9.12
CA ARG A 1 17.64 -0.61 -10.23
C ARG A 1 16.41 -1.35 -9.74
N TYR A 2 15.28 -0.69 -9.72
CA TYR A 2 14.01 -1.29 -9.39
C TYR A 2 13.28 -1.52 -10.71
N TYR A 3 12.77 -2.74 -10.91
CA TYR A 3 12.05 -3.09 -12.14
C TYR A 3 10.64 -3.52 -11.77
N THR A 4 9.67 -2.98 -12.47
CA THR A 4 8.31 -3.51 -12.49
C THR A 4 8.21 -4.62 -13.50
N PHE A 5 7.72 -5.74 -13.08
CA PHE A 5 7.28 -6.77 -14.00
C PHE A 5 5.92 -7.24 -13.54
N ASN A 6 4.91 -6.65 -14.14
CA ASN A 6 3.60 -7.26 -14.16
C ASN A 6 3.58 -8.19 -15.36
N ARG A 7 3.74 -9.48 -15.14
CA ARG A 7 3.47 -10.44 -16.19
C ARG A 7 2.98 -11.74 -15.64
N GLU A 8 1.77 -12.06 -16.02
CA GLU A 8 1.22 -13.38 -16.16
C GLU A 8 1.91 -14.07 -17.32
N ASP A 9 3.19 -14.33 -17.25
CA ASP A 9 3.87 -15.10 -18.28
C ASP A 9 4.02 -16.54 -17.81
N GLU A 10 3.53 -17.38 -18.66
CA GLU A 10 3.55 -18.82 -18.64
C GLU A 10 4.87 -19.37 -18.05
N GLY A 11 4.80 -19.92 -16.86
CA GLY A 11 5.72 -20.93 -16.37
C GLY A 11 6.93 -20.47 -15.56
N GLU A 12 7.28 -19.20 -15.48
CA GLU A 12 8.34 -18.69 -14.59
C GLU A 12 7.82 -17.57 -13.68
N VAL A 13 6.88 -17.93 -12.91
CA VAL A 13 6.40 -17.11 -11.82
C VAL A 13 7.44 -17.21 -10.73
N ASN A 14 7.79 -16.09 -10.06
CA ASN A 14 7.90 -16.22 -8.64
C ASN A 14 9.18 -15.89 -7.92
N GLU A 15 10.12 -15.31 -8.58
CA GLU A 15 11.24 -14.71 -7.85
C GLU A 15 11.29 -13.19 -8.05
N ARG A 16 10.16 -12.57 -8.29
CA ARG A 16 10.11 -11.17 -8.71
C ARG A 16 9.53 -10.28 -7.65
N MET A 17 10.12 -9.14 -7.52
CA MET A 17 9.56 -8.03 -6.76
C MET A 17 8.69 -7.20 -7.69
N GLY A 18 7.44 -7.02 -7.35
CA GLY A 18 6.57 -6.03 -7.96
C GLY A 18 7.01 -4.61 -7.58
N CYS A 19 6.80 -3.65 -8.47
CA CYS A 19 7.00 -2.24 -8.15
C CYS A 19 6.06 -1.40 -9.01
N SER A 20 5.23 -0.59 -8.38
CA SER A 20 4.36 0.38 -9.03
C SER A 20 4.90 1.78 -8.79
N ALA A 21 5.34 2.46 -9.83
CA ALA A 21 5.91 3.79 -9.73
C ALA A 21 5.00 4.84 -10.37
N GLN A 22 4.84 5.98 -9.71
CA GLN A 22 4.05 7.11 -10.17
C GLN A 22 4.79 8.42 -9.95
N TRP A 23 4.62 9.37 -10.87
CA TRP A 23 5.14 10.72 -10.74
C TRP A 23 4.24 11.57 -9.85
N PHE A 24 4.87 12.44 -9.06
CA PHE A 24 4.13 13.57 -8.51
C PHE A 24 3.65 14.45 -9.65
N LYS A 25 2.55 15.17 -9.43
CA LYS A 25 1.93 16.00 -10.46
C LYS A 25 2.85 17.13 -10.95
N THR A 26 3.71 17.60 -10.10
CA THR A 26 4.67 18.66 -10.39
C THR A 26 6.09 18.23 -10.03
N GLY A 27 7.07 18.82 -10.75
CA GLY A 27 8.48 18.57 -10.49
C GLY A 27 9.02 17.28 -11.10
N HIS A 28 10.02 16.71 -10.47
CA HIS A 28 10.81 15.57 -10.95
C HIS A 28 10.93 14.45 -9.92
N LYS A 29 10.05 14.48 -8.92
CA LYS A 29 9.95 13.41 -7.93
C LYS A 29 8.95 12.37 -8.37
N PHE A 30 9.21 11.14 -7.96
CA PHE A 30 8.30 10.01 -8.10
C PHE A 30 8.26 9.22 -6.79
N TYR A 31 7.20 8.47 -6.62
CA TYR A 31 7.07 7.50 -5.54
C TYR A 31 6.79 6.12 -6.11
N ALA A 32 7.16 5.10 -5.37
CA ALA A 32 6.90 3.73 -5.77
C ALA A 32 6.59 2.85 -4.56
N VAL A 33 5.59 2.01 -4.68
CA VAL A 33 5.38 0.89 -3.77
C VAL A 33 5.98 -0.34 -4.41
N ARG A 34 6.83 -1.01 -3.67
CA ARG A 34 7.43 -2.28 -4.04
C ARG A 34 6.86 -3.37 -3.15
N ASP A 35 6.41 -4.44 -3.76
CA ASP A 35 5.97 -5.65 -3.10
C ASP A 35 6.97 -6.79 -3.33
N ASP A 36 7.29 -7.53 -2.27
CA ASP A 36 8.20 -8.66 -2.30
C ASP A 36 7.48 -9.93 -1.86
N SER A 37 7.14 -10.75 -2.83
CA SER A 37 6.45 -12.04 -2.63
C SER A 37 7.38 -13.26 -2.71
N ARG A 38 8.69 -13.08 -2.83
CA ARG A 38 9.65 -14.19 -3.06
C ARG A 38 9.61 -15.27 -1.99
N LYS A 39 9.28 -14.91 -0.75
CA LYS A 39 9.17 -15.84 0.37
C LYS A 39 7.77 -16.40 0.60
N VAL A 40 6.78 -15.89 -0.14
CA VAL A 40 5.40 -16.37 -0.06
C VAL A 40 5.32 -17.77 -0.66
N GLU A 41 4.53 -18.64 -0.07
CA GLU A 41 4.35 -20.01 -0.54
C GLU A 41 3.56 -20.05 -1.86
N ASP A 42 3.79 -21.13 -2.61
CA ASP A 42 3.11 -21.35 -3.87
C ASP A 42 1.75 -21.98 -3.68
N LEU A 43 0.75 -21.45 -4.38
CA LEU A 43 -0.55 -22.07 -4.55
C LEU A 43 -0.64 -22.68 -5.94
N TRP A 44 -1.12 -23.89 -6.01
CA TRP A 44 -1.25 -24.64 -7.26
C TRP A 44 -2.71 -24.78 -7.65
N LEU A 45 -3.02 -24.46 -8.89
CA LEU A 45 -4.32 -24.66 -9.51
C LEU A 45 -4.19 -25.53 -10.76
N ILE A 46 -5.20 -26.36 -10.98
CA ILE A 46 -5.32 -27.09 -12.24
C ILE A 46 -6.30 -26.33 -13.12
N ASP A 47 -5.80 -25.77 -14.21
CA ASP A 47 -6.63 -25.27 -15.29
C ASP A 47 -7.20 -26.44 -16.10
N ALA A 48 -8.37 -26.92 -15.68
CA ALA A 48 -9.01 -28.08 -16.30
C ALA A 48 -9.56 -27.80 -17.70
N LEU A 49 -9.73 -26.52 -18.07
CA LEU A 49 -10.26 -26.10 -19.36
C LEU A 49 -9.15 -25.78 -20.38
N ALA A 50 -7.90 -25.86 -20.00
CA ALA A 50 -6.80 -25.62 -20.92
C ALA A 50 -6.73 -26.69 -22.02
N GLU A 51 -6.52 -26.26 -23.26
CA GLU A 51 -6.34 -27.15 -24.40
C GLU A 51 -4.87 -27.28 -24.78
N PRO A 52 -4.42 -28.42 -25.30
CA PRO A 52 -5.16 -29.68 -25.52
C PRO A 52 -5.30 -30.56 -24.27
N ARG A 53 -4.79 -30.14 -23.15
CA ARG A 53 -4.83 -30.88 -21.87
C ARG A 53 -4.85 -29.92 -20.69
N PRO A 54 -5.37 -30.35 -19.53
CA PRO A 54 -5.26 -29.60 -18.29
C PRO A 54 -3.82 -29.21 -17.97
N ARG A 55 -3.64 -28.00 -17.45
CA ARG A 55 -2.34 -27.43 -17.07
C ARG A 55 -2.29 -27.08 -15.60
N LEU A 56 -1.14 -27.30 -14.98
CA LEU A 56 -0.86 -26.80 -13.65
C LEU A 56 -0.49 -25.31 -13.76
N LYS A 57 -1.17 -24.47 -12.96
CA LYS A 57 -0.79 -23.05 -12.73
C LYS A 57 -0.29 -22.90 -11.32
N THR A 58 0.82 -22.21 -11.17
CA THR A 58 1.44 -21.92 -9.88
C THR A 58 1.55 -20.40 -9.71
N TYR A 59 1.17 -19.89 -8.55
CA TYR A 59 1.33 -18.48 -8.22
C TYR A 59 1.53 -18.29 -6.71
N LYS A 60 2.12 -17.17 -6.33
CA LYS A 60 2.31 -16.81 -4.92
C LYS A 60 0.97 -16.41 -4.32
N ALA A 61 0.59 -17.05 -3.22
CA ALA A 61 -0.64 -16.72 -2.50
C ALA A 61 -0.46 -16.83 -0.99
N GLU A 62 -0.96 -15.83 -0.30
CA GLU A 62 -0.97 -15.80 1.15
C GLU A 62 -2.22 -16.49 1.68
N LEU A 63 -2.05 -17.50 2.50
CA LEU A 63 -3.14 -18.18 3.18
C LEU A 63 -3.17 -17.80 4.66
N ALA A 64 -4.33 -18.00 5.29
CA ALA A 64 -4.46 -17.78 6.72
C ALA A 64 -3.49 -18.68 7.49
N GLY A 65 -2.68 -18.08 8.37
CA GLY A 65 -1.70 -18.82 9.17
C GLY A 65 -0.29 -18.90 8.56
N ASP A 66 -0.10 -18.47 7.32
CA ASP A 66 1.22 -18.45 6.70
C ASP A 66 2.19 -17.54 7.46
N LYS A 67 3.43 -18.02 7.59
CA LYS A 67 4.51 -17.27 8.26
C LYS A 67 5.13 -16.22 7.35
N ASN A 68 5.14 -16.47 6.05
CA ASN A 68 5.70 -15.61 5.03
C ASN A 68 4.57 -14.98 4.23
N VAL A 69 4.56 -13.66 4.23
CA VAL A 69 3.57 -12.86 3.52
C VAL A 69 4.30 -11.82 2.65
N ILE A 70 3.59 -11.21 1.73
CA ILE A 70 4.13 -10.12 0.91
C ILE A 70 4.63 -9.01 1.83
N GLN A 71 5.82 -8.51 1.52
CA GLN A 71 6.42 -7.39 2.24
C GLN A 71 6.39 -6.15 1.36
N PHE A 72 5.98 -5.02 1.92
CA PHE A 72 5.86 -3.77 1.19
C PHE A 72 6.97 -2.80 1.56
N GLU A 73 7.43 -2.04 0.56
CA GLU A 73 8.37 -0.94 0.75
C GLU A 73 7.87 0.28 0.01
N LEU A 74 8.00 1.45 0.63
CA LEU A 74 7.70 2.73 0.03
C LEU A 74 9.02 3.43 -0.32
N LEU A 75 9.11 3.87 -1.57
CA LEU A 75 10.27 4.55 -2.12
C LEU A 75 9.86 5.92 -2.63
N ILE A 76 10.70 6.92 -2.39
CA ILE A 76 10.58 8.24 -3.01
C ILE A 76 11.87 8.53 -3.74
N GLY A 77 11.78 8.89 -5.01
CA GLY A 77 12.92 9.17 -5.86
C GLY A 77 12.85 10.57 -6.48
N ASP A 78 14.01 11.10 -6.80
CA ASP A 78 14.18 12.34 -7.53
C ASP A 78 14.99 12.06 -8.81
N ALA A 79 14.39 12.37 -9.98
CA ALA A 79 15.00 12.08 -11.26
C ALA A 79 16.19 13.01 -11.59
N ASN A 80 16.24 14.20 -10.99
CA ASN A 80 17.35 15.13 -11.19
C ASN A 80 18.60 14.69 -10.44
N THR A 81 18.44 14.37 -9.15
CA THR A 81 19.56 13.90 -8.33
C THR A 81 19.87 12.41 -8.55
N ARG A 82 18.91 11.67 -9.12
CA ARG A 82 18.94 10.20 -9.29
C ARG A 82 19.01 9.44 -7.97
N GLU A 83 18.63 10.08 -6.90
CA GLU A 83 18.55 9.46 -5.59
C GLU A 83 17.18 8.80 -5.37
N VAL A 84 17.19 7.67 -4.68
CA VAL A 84 15.97 6.98 -4.23
C VAL A 84 16.10 6.72 -2.75
N LYS A 85 15.16 7.22 -2.00
CA LYS A 85 15.07 7.07 -0.56
C LYS A 85 14.02 6.00 -0.22
N LYS A 86 14.41 5.02 0.57
CA LYS A 86 13.46 4.09 1.19
C LYS A 86 12.85 4.77 2.42
N ILE A 87 11.54 4.82 2.49
CA ILE A 87 10.79 5.39 3.60
C ILE A 87 10.56 4.30 4.65
N ASN A 88 10.79 4.64 5.91
CA ASN A 88 10.47 3.73 7.00
C ASN A 88 8.97 3.73 7.27
N ILE A 89 8.28 2.73 6.74
CA ILE A 89 6.84 2.53 6.90
C ILE A 89 6.50 1.42 7.89
N ASP A 90 7.51 0.84 8.55
CA ASP A 90 7.31 -0.34 9.39
C ASP A 90 6.49 0.01 10.63
N ARG A 91 5.40 -0.71 10.82
CA ARG A 91 4.54 -0.65 12.00
C ARG A 91 4.24 -2.05 12.52
N TRP A 92 3.78 -2.92 11.65
CA TRP A 92 3.53 -4.33 11.94
C TRP A 92 4.40 -5.19 11.04
N LYS A 93 4.76 -6.37 11.51
CA LYS A 93 5.55 -7.32 10.72
C LYS A 93 4.85 -7.65 9.40
N ASP A 94 3.54 -7.89 9.48
CA ASP A 94 2.70 -8.25 8.35
C ASP A 94 1.68 -7.10 8.15
N GLN A 95 1.94 -6.27 7.17
CA GLN A 95 1.11 -5.10 6.87
C GLN A 95 0.95 -4.92 5.36
N TYR A 96 -0.18 -4.35 4.98
CA TYR A 96 -0.43 -3.88 3.62
C TYR A 96 -0.27 -2.37 3.56
N VAL A 97 0.09 -1.87 2.38
CA VAL A 97 0.35 -0.44 2.16
C VAL A 97 -0.27 0.01 0.85
N ASP A 98 -1.10 1.04 0.90
CA ASP A 98 -1.70 1.68 -0.26
C ASP A 98 -1.43 3.17 -0.26
N ILE A 99 -1.12 3.72 -1.42
CA ILE A 99 -1.02 5.16 -1.60
C ILE A 99 -2.41 5.75 -1.77
N LEU A 100 -2.69 6.79 -1.00
CA LEU A 100 -3.98 7.46 -1.00
C LEU A 100 -3.97 8.76 -1.81
N TYR A 101 -2.95 9.60 -1.61
CA TYR A 101 -2.89 10.90 -2.23
C TYR A 101 -1.45 11.44 -2.26
N ALA A 102 -1.12 12.17 -3.30
CA ALA A 102 0.14 12.91 -3.43
C ALA A 102 -0.17 14.41 -3.62
N SER A 103 0.39 15.28 -2.77
CA SER A 103 0.16 16.73 -2.87
C SER A 103 0.70 17.30 -4.19
N ASN A 104 0.04 18.35 -4.70
CA ASN A 104 0.41 18.97 -5.97
C ASN A 104 1.83 19.57 -5.95
N ASP A 105 2.29 20.02 -4.78
CA ASP A 105 3.64 20.60 -4.58
C ASP A 105 4.74 19.54 -4.40
N ALA A 106 4.39 18.27 -4.48
CA ALA A 106 5.28 17.12 -4.29
C ALA A 106 6.00 17.08 -2.93
N LYS A 107 5.45 17.73 -1.90
CA LYS A 107 6.04 17.74 -0.55
C LYS A 107 5.47 16.70 0.38
N ARG A 108 4.25 16.24 0.11
CA ARG A 108 3.54 15.29 0.97
C ARG A 108 3.02 14.11 0.17
N LEU A 109 3.23 12.91 0.70
CA LEU A 109 2.64 11.68 0.17
C LEU A 109 1.84 11.03 1.28
N TYR A 110 0.55 10.82 1.05
CA TYR A 110 -0.35 10.19 1.99
C TYR A 110 -0.53 8.72 1.64
N PHE A 111 -0.40 7.87 2.63
CA PHE A 111 -0.59 6.44 2.48
C PHE A 111 -1.34 5.87 3.67
N GLN A 112 -2.00 4.74 3.45
CA GLN A 112 -2.52 3.93 4.53
C GLN A 112 -1.65 2.69 4.71
N ARG A 113 -1.55 2.23 5.93
CA ARG A 113 -1.06 0.90 6.27
C ARG A 113 -2.07 0.23 7.17
N TYR A 114 -2.28 -1.06 6.96
CA TYR A 114 -3.19 -1.83 7.77
C TYR A 114 -2.62 -3.21 8.05
N LYS A 115 -2.96 -3.66 9.25
CA LYS A 115 -2.50 -4.93 9.77
C LYS A 115 -3.16 -6.07 9.01
N ARG A 116 -2.44 -7.16 8.82
CA ARG A 116 -2.94 -8.35 8.12
C ARG A 116 -4.26 -8.89 8.69
N THR A 117 -4.48 -8.72 9.99
CA THR A 117 -5.72 -9.14 10.67
C THR A 117 -6.91 -8.21 10.43
N TRP A 118 -6.72 -7.09 9.73
CA TRP A 118 -7.76 -6.11 9.38
C TRP A 118 -8.47 -5.45 10.57
N ASP A 119 -7.90 -5.54 11.75
CA ASP A 119 -8.46 -4.96 12.97
C ASP A 119 -7.85 -3.60 13.33
N GLU A 120 -6.83 -3.17 12.56
CA GLU A 120 -6.09 -1.95 12.85
C GLU A 120 -5.52 -1.33 11.58
N CYS A 121 -5.67 -0.02 11.41
CA CYS A 121 -5.08 0.72 10.31
C CYS A 121 -4.62 2.11 10.73
N GLU A 122 -3.69 2.66 9.97
CA GLU A 122 -3.20 4.02 10.11
C GLU A 122 -3.21 4.75 8.77
N ILE A 123 -3.66 6.01 8.79
CA ILE A 123 -3.48 6.96 7.70
C ILE A 123 -2.27 7.81 8.05
N CYS A 124 -1.29 7.80 7.18
CA CYS A 124 0.00 8.43 7.41
C CYS A 124 0.32 9.46 6.33
N VAL A 125 1.18 10.41 6.67
CA VAL A 125 1.79 11.32 5.71
C VAL A 125 3.31 11.18 5.77
N VAL A 126 3.95 11.22 4.60
CA VAL A 126 5.41 11.32 4.44
C VAL A 126 5.75 12.73 4.01
N ASP A 127 6.68 13.37 4.68
CA ASP A 127 7.41 14.51 4.15
C ASP A 127 8.43 14.00 3.11
N THR A 128 8.29 14.40 1.85
CA THR A 128 9.11 13.88 0.75
C THR A 128 10.56 14.36 0.78
N GLU A 129 10.85 15.47 1.46
CA GLU A 129 12.21 16.02 1.62
C GLU A 129 12.97 15.24 2.71
N THR A 130 12.36 15.12 3.88
CA THR A 130 13.01 14.48 5.03
C THR A 130 12.86 12.96 5.02
N GLY A 131 11.75 12.45 4.49
CA GLY A 131 11.33 11.05 4.58
C GLY A 131 10.68 10.71 5.92
N GLU A 132 10.37 11.72 6.74
CA GLU A 132 9.71 11.52 8.03
C GLU A 132 8.25 11.10 7.81
N VAL A 133 7.82 10.11 8.59
CA VAL A 133 6.44 9.58 8.57
C VAL A 133 5.72 10.01 9.83
N LYS A 134 4.56 10.64 9.64
CA LYS A 134 3.65 11.01 10.73
C LYS A 134 2.33 10.26 10.57
N VAL A 135 1.82 9.68 11.66
CA VAL A 135 0.47 9.10 11.72
C VAL A 135 -0.52 10.23 11.96
N LEU A 136 -1.52 10.33 11.09
CA LEU A 136 -2.60 11.34 11.19
C LEU A 136 -3.86 10.76 11.80
N ILE A 137 -4.24 9.55 11.40
CA ILE A 137 -5.43 8.86 11.88
C ILE A 137 -5.03 7.44 12.23
N HIS A 138 -5.42 6.99 13.41
CA HIS A 138 -5.27 5.60 13.85
C HIS A 138 -6.65 5.05 14.18
N GLU A 139 -7.01 3.95 13.54
CA GLU A 139 -8.31 3.31 13.67
C GLU A 139 -8.13 1.86 14.13
N VAL A 140 -8.93 1.48 15.12
CA VAL A 140 -8.95 0.11 15.65
C VAL A 140 -10.40 -0.31 15.80
N ASP A 141 -10.76 -1.48 15.33
CA ASP A 141 -12.07 -2.07 15.56
C ASP A 141 -11.99 -3.61 15.70
N LYS A 142 -12.92 -4.17 16.41
CA LYS A 142 -13.01 -5.62 16.68
C LYS A 142 -14.37 -6.17 16.22
N PRO A 143 -14.38 -7.30 15.54
CA PRO A 143 -13.27 -8.20 15.22
C PRO A 143 -12.40 -7.72 14.05
N TYR A 144 -12.90 -6.80 13.19
CA TYR A 144 -12.19 -6.24 12.04
C TYR A 144 -12.81 -4.90 11.65
N LEU A 145 -12.03 -4.06 10.99
CA LEU A 145 -12.49 -2.84 10.37
C LEU A 145 -13.28 -3.16 9.10
N ASP A 146 -14.47 -2.58 8.93
CA ASP A 146 -15.20 -2.70 7.67
C ASP A 146 -14.51 -1.87 6.58
N TYR A 147 -13.65 -2.54 5.84
CA TYR A 147 -12.87 -1.94 4.78
C TYR A 147 -13.74 -1.35 3.66
N GLN A 148 -14.85 -1.99 3.32
CA GLN A 148 -15.71 -1.54 2.23
C GLN A 148 -16.50 -0.27 2.60
N MET A 149 -16.73 -0.06 3.88
CA MET A 149 -17.47 1.08 4.39
C MET A 149 -16.59 2.30 4.68
N ARG A 150 -15.28 2.20 4.54
CA ARG A 150 -14.37 3.33 4.73
C ARG A 150 -14.27 4.15 3.45
N ALA A 151 -14.44 5.46 3.60
CA ALA A 151 -14.17 6.41 2.55
C ALA A 151 -13.21 7.48 3.08
N ILE A 152 -12.22 7.82 2.28
CA ILE A 152 -11.28 8.89 2.57
C ILE A 152 -11.19 9.83 1.39
N HIS A 153 -11.30 11.12 1.64
CA HIS A 153 -11.21 12.16 0.63
C HIS A 153 -10.23 13.23 1.09
N PHE A 154 -9.29 13.56 0.23
CA PHE A 154 -8.34 14.64 0.46
C PHE A 154 -8.88 15.92 -0.18
N LEU A 155 -9.06 16.95 0.63
CA LEU A 155 -9.59 18.25 0.23
C LEU A 155 -8.48 19.31 0.32
N ASN A 156 -8.61 20.38 -0.46
CA ASN A 156 -7.68 21.52 -0.41
C ASN A 156 -6.20 21.08 -0.52
N ASP A 157 -5.90 20.20 -1.48
CA ASP A 157 -4.55 19.62 -1.70
C ASP A 157 -3.97 18.91 -0.46
N GLY A 158 -4.82 18.16 0.23
CA GLY A 158 -4.44 17.38 1.42
C GLY A 158 -4.31 18.21 2.69
N ASN A 159 -4.75 19.48 2.68
CA ASN A 159 -4.81 20.28 3.91
C ASN A 159 -5.97 19.88 4.81
N GLU A 160 -6.96 19.18 4.24
CA GLU A 160 -8.08 18.62 4.98
C GLU A 160 -8.32 17.17 4.52
N ILE A 161 -8.70 16.32 5.45
CA ILE A 161 -8.96 14.90 5.22
C ILE A 161 -10.35 14.59 5.77
N LEU A 162 -11.28 14.27 4.86
CA LEU A 162 -12.61 13.80 5.23
C LEU A 162 -12.59 12.27 5.27
N PHE A 163 -12.69 11.71 6.46
CA PHE A 163 -12.57 10.28 6.72
C PHE A 163 -13.88 9.72 7.30
N ARG A 164 -14.40 8.64 6.70
CA ARG A 164 -15.55 7.92 7.24
C ARG A 164 -15.07 6.83 8.21
N SER A 165 -15.61 6.87 9.43
CA SER A 165 -15.28 5.92 10.48
C SER A 165 -16.53 5.46 11.22
N GLU A 166 -16.49 4.26 11.75
CA GLU A 166 -17.57 3.69 12.56
C GLU A 166 -17.20 3.65 14.07
N ARG A 167 -16.16 4.36 14.48
CA ARG A 167 -15.67 4.43 15.87
C ARG A 167 -16.73 4.79 16.93
N SER A 168 -17.80 5.45 16.51
CA SER A 168 -18.92 5.81 17.40
C SER A 168 -20.07 4.79 17.38
N GLY A 169 -19.89 3.64 16.71
CA GLY A 169 -20.90 2.60 16.51
C GLY A 169 -21.74 2.79 15.24
N TRP A 170 -21.61 3.93 14.55
CA TRP A 170 -22.28 4.24 13.29
C TRP A 170 -21.31 4.94 12.34
N GLY A 171 -21.52 4.77 11.04
CA GLY A 171 -20.68 5.41 10.02
C GLY A 171 -20.89 6.92 9.97
N HIS A 172 -19.92 7.68 10.44
CA HIS A 172 -19.88 9.14 10.38
C HIS A 172 -18.65 9.63 9.63
N TYR A 173 -18.75 10.85 9.10
CA TYR A 173 -17.61 11.55 8.53
C TYR A 173 -16.96 12.44 9.59
N TYR A 174 -15.63 12.37 9.62
CA TYR A 174 -14.75 13.16 10.50
C TYR A 174 -13.83 13.98 9.62
N LEU A 175 -13.74 15.28 9.89
CA LEU A 175 -12.88 16.19 9.15
C LEU A 175 -11.62 16.48 9.98
N TYR A 176 -10.49 16.07 9.42
CA TYR A 176 -9.18 16.30 10.01
C TYR A 176 -8.43 17.37 9.22
N ASP A 177 -7.57 18.13 9.91
CA ASP A 177 -6.59 18.97 9.26
C ASP A 177 -5.39 18.12 8.74
N LYS A 178 -4.45 18.78 8.04
CA LYS A 178 -3.21 18.15 7.53
C LYS A 178 -2.31 17.57 8.61
N ASP A 179 -2.51 17.96 9.85
CA ASP A 179 -1.72 17.54 11.01
C ASP A 179 -2.39 16.43 11.82
N GLY A 180 -3.59 16.01 11.41
CA GLY A 180 -4.36 14.94 12.02
C GLY A 180 -5.21 15.41 13.22
N ASN A 181 -5.45 16.71 13.36
CA ASN A 181 -6.37 17.24 14.37
C ASN A 181 -7.79 17.23 13.80
N LEU A 182 -8.75 16.81 14.66
CA LEU A 182 -10.18 16.75 14.36
C LEU A 182 -10.83 18.10 14.59
#